data_3c2099d2ace1b3104f82e91bf64fa995
#
_entry.id   3c2099d2ace1b3104f82e91bf64fa995
#
_cell.length_a   1.000
_cell.length_b   1.000
_cell.length_c   1.000
_cell.angle_alpha   90.00
_cell.angle_beta   90.00
_cell.angle_gamma   90.00
#
_symmetry.space_group_name_H-M   'P 1'
#
loop_
_entity.id
_entity.type
_entity.pdbx_description
1 polymer ?
#
loop_
_entity_poly.entity_id
_entity_poly.type
_entity_poly.pdbx_seq_one_letter_code
_entity_poly.pdbx_strand_id
1 'polypeptide(L)'
;MEYIDVKEAAGRWGLSERRITALCRNGRIIGAKKVGNMWLIPDTTPKPLDARTKEFISQTKKVYSFMVSHTVPLYTTEGAHMKAVRAFEETYRYTPPHTTFTPYRVCPLGAHSDHNLGKITGFAIDKGIHIAYGPKQNGVVEIRSLQFPKRAQWHVSSTPEEKQDDWADHLRGATIALNIRYPLRVGLCAIIDGELPIGGLSSSAAVIITFLNALCTLNRIRLTEQELILVALEAENKYVGVSCGKLDQSCEVYCKKDHLLYLDTKDDSFELIPRHPDMKPFKIAIFFSGLERSLASSKFNMRVDELRSAAYALKAFAGMEYGKFDETYMRDVPVEVYEKFKHLLPDNWRKRAEHWYTEFARVEAGAEAWRKGDIETFGRLCFESGRSSIKNWETGSPELIKLYEIMTHTDGIYGGRFSGAGFKGCCMAIINPEHEESILETVEREYLKAFPNMEGKYSAHICRTADGVKLG
;
A
#
# COMPACT_ATOMS: atom_id res chain seq x y z
N MET A 1 36.47 27.43 -7.45
CA MET A 1 36.69 26.05 -6.99
C MET A 1 37.49 25.37 -8.09
N GLU A 2 38.71 24.98 -7.81
CA GLU A 2 39.57 24.31 -8.79
C GLU A 2 39.21 22.84 -8.89
N TYR A 3 39.41 22.25 -10.06
CA TYR A 3 39.06 20.85 -10.37
C TYR A 3 40.30 20.15 -10.91
N ILE A 4 40.49 18.91 -10.49
CA ILE A 4 41.51 17.99 -11.00
C ILE A 4 40.89 16.91 -11.88
N ASP A 5 41.62 16.32 -12.76
CA ASP A 5 41.17 15.20 -13.61
C ASP A 5 41.36 13.84 -12.89
N VAL A 6 40.87 12.77 -13.56
CA VAL A 6 40.99 11.41 -13.02
C VAL A 6 42.41 10.94 -12.86
N LYS A 7 43.33 11.37 -13.73
CA LYS A 7 44.75 10.98 -13.72
C LYS A 7 45.46 11.62 -12.52
N GLU A 8 45.20 12.88 -12.30
CA GLU A 8 45.75 13.60 -11.15
C GLU A 8 45.20 13.08 -9.80
N ALA A 9 43.90 12.83 -9.74
CA ALA A 9 43.29 12.20 -8.56
C ALA A 9 43.81 10.78 -8.30
N ALA A 10 44.12 10.01 -9.35
CA ALA A 10 44.73 8.69 -9.23
C ALA A 10 46.12 8.76 -8.62
N GLY A 11 46.95 9.73 -9.05
CA GLY A 11 48.26 9.98 -8.47
C GLY A 11 48.21 10.41 -7.02
N ARG A 12 47.33 11.36 -6.67
CA ARG A 12 47.18 11.88 -5.29
C ARG A 12 46.67 10.82 -4.32
N TRP A 13 45.78 9.94 -4.71
CA TRP A 13 45.14 8.96 -3.83
C TRP A 13 45.79 7.57 -3.88
N GLY A 14 46.73 7.33 -4.78
CA GLY A 14 47.34 6.01 -4.98
C GLY A 14 46.34 4.95 -5.43
N LEU A 15 45.41 5.32 -6.35
CA LEU A 15 44.41 4.46 -6.93
C LEU A 15 44.56 4.43 -8.45
N SER A 16 44.09 3.36 -9.10
CA SER A 16 44.05 3.34 -10.56
C SER A 16 42.99 4.29 -11.13
N GLU A 17 43.23 4.89 -12.30
CA GLU A 17 42.27 5.74 -13.01
C GLU A 17 40.92 5.05 -13.25
N ARG A 18 40.96 3.74 -13.55
CA ARG A 18 39.74 2.91 -13.65
C ARG A 18 38.93 2.88 -12.37
N ARG A 19 39.62 2.82 -11.21
CA ARG A 19 38.99 2.84 -9.88
C ARG A 19 38.37 4.19 -9.58
N ILE A 20 39.10 5.30 -9.86
CA ILE A 20 38.56 6.66 -9.70
C ILE A 20 37.31 6.87 -10.57
N THR A 21 37.37 6.49 -11.85
CA THR A 21 36.24 6.60 -12.77
C THR A 21 35.02 5.83 -12.24
N ALA A 22 35.22 4.63 -11.70
CA ALA A 22 34.14 3.85 -11.10
C ALA A 22 33.57 4.53 -9.85
N LEU A 23 34.43 5.13 -9.00
CA LEU A 23 34.00 5.89 -7.81
C LEU A 23 33.22 7.15 -8.18
N CYS A 24 33.60 7.88 -9.23
CA CYS A 24 32.85 9.01 -9.77
C CYS A 24 31.48 8.56 -10.31
N ARG A 25 31.45 7.49 -11.10
CA ARG A 25 30.18 6.94 -11.67
C ARG A 25 29.19 6.52 -10.62
N ASN A 26 29.68 5.97 -9.53
CA ASN A 26 28.89 5.49 -8.40
C ASN A 26 28.59 6.58 -7.34
N GLY A 27 28.86 7.87 -7.62
CA GLY A 27 28.57 8.99 -6.73
C GLY A 27 29.40 9.00 -5.42
N ARG A 28 30.47 8.22 -5.34
CA ARG A 28 31.31 8.10 -4.12
C ARG A 28 32.39 9.19 -3.98
N ILE A 29 32.53 10.04 -4.98
CA ILE A 29 33.42 11.22 -4.94
C ILE A 29 32.52 12.45 -4.93
N ILE A 30 32.42 13.10 -3.78
CA ILE A 30 31.56 14.26 -3.57
C ILE A 30 31.99 15.41 -4.48
N GLY A 31 31.02 16.00 -5.21
CA GLY A 31 31.27 17.13 -6.10
C GLY A 31 31.89 16.77 -7.47
N ALA A 32 32.16 15.49 -7.74
CA ALA A 32 32.61 15.07 -9.06
C ALA A 32 31.52 15.29 -10.11
N LYS A 33 31.88 15.89 -11.26
CA LYS A 33 30.98 16.14 -12.37
C LYS A 33 31.58 15.63 -13.68
N LYS A 34 30.71 15.16 -14.59
CA LYS A 34 31.15 14.72 -15.92
C LYS A 34 31.01 15.86 -16.92
N VAL A 35 32.08 16.19 -17.61
CA VAL A 35 32.11 17.20 -18.68
C VAL A 35 32.63 16.54 -19.95
N GLY A 36 31.76 16.36 -20.93
CA GLY A 36 32.09 15.53 -22.12
C GLY A 36 32.40 14.10 -21.71
N ASN A 37 33.60 13.62 -22.08
CA ASN A 37 34.07 12.28 -21.71
C ASN A 37 34.95 12.24 -20.45
N MET A 38 35.21 13.37 -19.80
CA MET A 38 36.09 13.47 -18.65
C MET A 38 35.31 13.68 -17.35
N TRP A 39 35.84 13.13 -16.26
CA TRP A 39 35.39 13.43 -14.91
C TRP A 39 36.28 14.52 -14.31
N LEU A 40 35.65 15.56 -13.76
CA LEU A 40 36.28 16.63 -13.00
C LEU A 40 35.93 16.47 -11.53
N ILE A 41 36.92 16.48 -10.68
CA ILE A 41 36.85 16.26 -9.22
C ILE A 41 37.29 17.54 -8.54
N PRO A 42 36.54 18.09 -7.57
CA PRO A 42 36.99 19.26 -6.82
C PRO A 42 38.35 18.98 -6.16
N ASP A 43 39.27 19.87 -6.30
CA ASP A 43 40.63 19.75 -5.76
C ASP A 43 40.68 19.48 -4.25
N THR A 44 39.71 20.01 -3.53
CA THR A 44 39.58 19.87 -2.08
C THR A 44 38.95 18.54 -1.64
N THR A 45 38.54 17.67 -2.58
CA THR A 45 37.86 16.42 -2.23
C THR A 45 38.85 15.42 -1.62
N PRO A 46 38.59 14.89 -0.43
CA PRO A 46 39.50 13.91 0.21
C PRO A 46 39.42 12.54 -0.49
N LYS A 47 40.44 11.73 -0.33
CA LYS A 47 40.45 10.34 -0.82
C LYS A 47 39.25 9.57 -0.27
N PRO A 48 38.37 8.95 -1.11
CA PRO A 48 37.26 8.16 -0.64
C PRO A 48 37.73 6.97 0.19
N LEU A 49 37.10 6.76 1.34
CA LEU A 49 37.41 5.62 2.22
C LEU A 49 37.04 4.28 1.52
N ASP A 50 37.90 3.28 1.70
CA ASP A 50 37.60 1.94 1.21
C ASP A 50 36.46 1.34 2.05
N ALA A 51 35.37 0.90 1.37
CA ALA A 51 34.22 0.30 2.00
C ALA A 51 34.54 -0.97 2.83
N ARG A 52 35.74 -1.52 2.70
CA ARG A 52 36.23 -2.70 3.43
C ARG A 52 37.03 -2.36 4.70
N THR A 53 37.35 -1.09 4.94
CA THR A 53 38.13 -0.69 6.12
C THR A 53 37.25 -0.59 7.36
N LYS A 54 37.80 -0.97 8.51
CA LYS A 54 37.12 -0.81 9.82
C LYS A 54 36.73 0.66 10.07
N GLU A 55 37.44 1.61 9.51
CA GLU A 55 37.21 3.04 9.62
C GLU A 55 35.97 3.50 8.85
N PHE A 56 35.74 2.97 7.63
CA PHE A 56 34.49 3.20 6.86
C PHE A 56 33.31 2.61 7.60
N ILE A 57 33.42 1.38 8.11
CA ILE A 57 32.36 0.70 8.87
C ILE A 57 32.05 1.46 10.17
N SER A 58 33.10 1.99 10.85
CA SER A 58 32.94 2.77 12.09
C SER A 58 32.29 4.14 11.84
N GLN A 59 32.71 4.85 10.78
CA GLN A 59 32.08 6.13 10.41
C GLN A 59 30.64 5.96 9.93
N THR A 60 30.36 4.93 9.13
CA THR A 60 29.01 4.60 8.72
C THR A 60 28.15 4.25 9.94
N LYS A 61 28.65 3.43 10.88
CA LYS A 61 27.95 3.16 12.15
C LYS A 61 27.74 4.40 13.02
N LYS A 62 28.70 5.33 13.09
CA LYS A 62 28.53 6.60 13.84
C LYS A 62 27.47 7.51 13.20
N VAL A 63 27.47 7.64 11.86
CA VAL A 63 26.46 8.41 11.13
C VAL A 63 25.09 7.75 11.25
N TYR A 64 25.01 6.43 11.15
CA TYR A 64 23.78 5.68 11.39
C TYR A 64 23.31 5.77 12.85
N SER A 65 24.20 5.63 13.83
CA SER A 65 23.87 5.80 15.25
C SER A 65 23.42 7.23 15.57
N PHE A 66 24.02 8.24 14.94
CA PHE A 66 23.57 9.64 15.08
C PHE A 66 22.23 9.89 14.40
N MET A 67 21.97 9.28 13.24
CA MET A 67 20.67 9.34 12.57
C MET A 67 19.58 8.52 13.31
N VAL A 68 19.92 7.35 13.84
CA VAL A 68 18.98 6.49 14.59
C VAL A 68 18.70 7.01 15.98
N SER A 69 19.66 7.67 16.66
CA SER A 69 19.46 8.26 18.00
C SER A 69 18.70 9.61 17.98
N HIS A 70 18.46 10.21 16.81
CA HIS A 70 17.80 11.53 16.69
C HIS A 70 16.59 11.56 15.76
N THR A 71 16.17 10.42 15.17
CA THR A 71 14.95 10.35 14.36
C THR A 71 14.23 9.03 14.54
N VAL A 72 13.54 8.86 15.64
CA VAL A 72 12.19 8.37 15.62
C VAL A 72 11.31 9.61 15.77
N PRO A 73 10.90 10.26 14.69
CA PRO A 73 9.80 11.19 14.82
C PRO A 73 8.58 10.31 15.13
N LEU A 74 7.98 10.52 16.28
CA LEU A 74 6.56 10.30 16.47
C LEU A 74 5.89 11.11 15.35
N TYR A 75 5.59 10.45 14.22
CA TYR A 75 4.77 11.05 13.16
C TYR A 75 3.37 11.22 13.72
N THR A 76 3.12 12.39 14.28
CA THR A 76 1.76 12.86 14.48
C THR A 76 1.18 13.18 13.09
N THR A 77 -0.11 12.99 12.88
CA THR A 77 -0.85 13.34 11.65
C THR A 77 -0.57 14.77 11.17
N GLU A 78 -0.26 15.69 12.08
CA GLU A 78 0.17 17.06 11.78
C GLU A 78 1.49 17.16 11.00
N GLY A 79 2.44 16.24 11.22
CA GLY A 79 3.76 16.29 10.57
C GLY A 79 3.74 16.09 9.06
N ALA A 80 2.92 15.17 8.54
CA ALA A 80 2.86 14.87 7.10
C ALA A 80 2.04 15.90 6.33
N HIS A 81 0.94 16.37 6.91
CA HIS A 81 0.18 17.49 6.37
C HIS A 81 1.09 18.69 6.12
N MET A 82 1.93 19.05 7.09
CA MET A 82 2.85 20.18 6.98
C MET A 82 3.94 19.97 5.93
N LYS A 83 4.39 18.72 5.68
CA LYS A 83 5.35 18.43 4.60
C LYS A 83 4.79 18.73 3.22
N ALA A 84 3.57 18.26 2.93
CA ALA A 84 2.90 18.53 1.66
C ALA A 84 2.66 20.03 1.44
N VAL A 85 2.24 20.75 2.49
CA VAL A 85 2.02 22.22 2.45
C VAL A 85 3.33 22.96 2.19
N ARG A 86 4.39 22.69 2.94
CA ARG A 86 5.70 23.34 2.74
C ARG A 86 6.26 23.07 1.34
N ALA A 87 6.22 21.82 0.88
CA ALA A 87 6.69 21.48 -0.46
C ALA A 87 5.85 22.16 -1.55
N PHE A 88 4.55 22.37 -1.31
CA PHE A 88 3.69 23.17 -2.20
C PHE A 88 4.14 24.62 -2.25
N GLU A 89 4.33 25.28 -1.10
CA GLU A 89 4.79 26.66 -0.99
C GLU A 89 6.18 26.85 -1.63
N GLU A 90 7.09 25.94 -1.41
CA GLU A 90 8.43 25.94 -2.04
C GLU A 90 8.35 25.80 -3.57
N THR A 91 7.42 24.98 -4.07
CA THR A 91 7.27 24.69 -5.49
C THR A 91 6.53 25.79 -6.23
N TYR A 92 5.38 26.23 -5.69
CA TYR A 92 4.45 27.11 -6.40
C TYR A 92 4.48 28.56 -5.91
N ARG A 93 5.20 28.85 -4.81
CA ARG A 93 5.42 30.20 -4.25
C ARG A 93 4.17 30.88 -3.70
N TYR A 94 3.17 30.12 -3.29
CA TYR A 94 2.01 30.59 -2.56
C TYR A 94 1.46 29.48 -1.65
N THR A 95 0.68 29.87 -0.63
CA THR A 95 0.06 28.90 0.29
C THR A 95 -1.05 28.12 -0.41
N PRO A 96 -1.10 26.77 -0.30
CA PRO A 96 -2.14 25.99 -0.94
C PRO A 96 -3.51 26.37 -0.38
N PRO A 97 -4.50 26.73 -1.25
CA PRO A 97 -5.84 27.07 -0.77
C PRO A 97 -6.61 25.88 -0.21
N HIS A 98 -6.19 24.67 -0.54
CA HIS A 98 -6.87 23.45 -0.14
C HIS A 98 -5.87 22.36 0.26
N THR A 99 -6.29 21.54 1.22
CA THR A 99 -5.65 20.29 1.59
C THR A 99 -6.70 19.23 1.81
N THR A 100 -6.38 17.97 1.53
CA THR A 100 -7.23 16.83 1.90
C THR A 100 -6.39 15.63 2.31
N PHE A 101 -7.02 14.71 3.01
CA PHE A 101 -6.40 13.50 3.56
C PHE A 101 -7.30 12.31 3.29
N THR A 102 -6.69 11.20 2.87
CA THR A 102 -7.36 9.90 2.80
C THR A 102 -6.55 8.89 3.62
N PRO A 103 -7.19 8.20 4.58
CA PRO A 103 -6.51 7.20 5.39
C PRO A 103 -6.12 5.99 4.55
N TYR A 104 -5.07 5.28 4.97
CA TYR A 104 -4.83 3.92 4.51
C TYR A 104 -5.79 2.95 5.20
N ARG A 105 -5.88 1.73 4.66
CA ARG A 105 -6.74 0.69 5.20
C ARG A 105 -5.96 -0.59 5.55
N VAL A 106 -6.52 -1.34 6.48
CA VAL A 106 -6.21 -2.74 6.73
C VAL A 106 -7.47 -3.59 6.62
N CYS A 107 -7.31 -4.84 6.17
CA CYS A 107 -8.39 -5.81 6.09
C CYS A 107 -8.05 -7.01 7.00
N PRO A 108 -8.63 -7.10 8.20
CA PRO A 108 -8.40 -8.24 9.10
C PRO A 108 -8.93 -9.55 8.54
N LEU A 109 -10.15 -9.57 8.00
CA LEU A 109 -10.82 -10.74 7.45
C LEU A 109 -11.53 -10.37 6.13
N GLY A 110 -11.58 -11.31 5.18
CA GLY A 110 -12.26 -11.13 3.90
C GLY A 110 -11.32 -10.78 2.74
N ALA A 111 -10.00 -10.79 2.95
CA ALA A 111 -9.06 -10.49 1.87
C ALA A 111 -9.14 -11.55 0.76
N HIS A 112 -9.02 -11.08 -0.48
CA HIS A 112 -9.12 -11.88 -1.70
C HIS A 112 -10.49 -12.55 -1.94
N SER A 113 -11.57 -11.98 -1.39
CA SER A 113 -12.92 -12.48 -1.61
C SER A 113 -13.83 -11.47 -2.30
N ASP A 114 -13.58 -10.19 -2.17
CA ASP A 114 -14.38 -9.06 -2.63
C ASP A 114 -14.61 -9.03 -4.16
N HIS A 115 -13.59 -9.36 -4.95
CA HIS A 115 -13.69 -9.46 -6.42
C HIS A 115 -14.58 -10.63 -6.91
N ASN A 116 -15.03 -11.49 -5.99
CA ASN A 116 -16.02 -12.56 -6.21
C ASN A 116 -17.23 -12.41 -5.27
N LEU A 117 -17.58 -11.16 -4.95
CA LEU A 117 -18.74 -10.77 -4.17
C LEU A 117 -18.76 -11.37 -2.75
N GLY A 118 -17.58 -11.52 -2.14
CA GLY A 118 -17.46 -11.97 -0.75
C GLY A 118 -17.76 -10.86 0.25
N LYS A 119 -17.89 -11.24 1.51
CA LYS A 119 -17.96 -10.29 2.62
C LYS A 119 -16.55 -9.94 3.09
N ILE A 120 -16.40 -8.73 3.63
CA ILE A 120 -15.11 -8.23 4.13
C ILE A 120 -15.27 -7.51 5.47
N THR A 121 -14.16 -7.42 6.20
CA THR A 121 -14.03 -6.48 7.33
C THR A 121 -12.90 -5.50 7.06
N GLY A 122 -12.96 -4.32 7.66
CA GLY A 122 -11.95 -3.31 7.45
C GLY A 122 -11.82 -2.29 8.56
N PHE A 123 -10.63 -1.68 8.61
CA PHE A 123 -10.36 -0.47 9.35
C PHE A 123 -9.62 0.52 8.46
N ALA A 124 -10.01 1.79 8.53
CA ALA A 124 -9.11 2.87 8.19
C ALA A 124 -8.11 3.06 9.36
N ILE A 125 -6.89 3.48 9.05
CA ILE A 125 -5.85 3.76 10.06
C ILE A 125 -5.47 5.24 10.04
N ASP A 126 -4.92 5.74 11.15
CA ASP A 126 -4.54 7.14 11.37
C ASP A 126 -3.27 7.58 10.59
N LYS A 127 -2.94 6.85 9.55
CA LYS A 127 -1.92 7.13 8.55
C LYS A 127 -2.53 7.07 7.16
N GLY A 128 -2.04 7.90 6.24
CA GLY A 128 -2.65 7.99 4.93
C GLY A 128 -1.88 8.84 3.93
N ILE A 129 -2.61 9.38 2.96
CA ILE A 129 -2.11 10.26 1.93
C ILE A 129 -2.65 11.67 2.13
N HIS A 130 -1.74 12.63 2.13
CA HIS A 130 -2.03 14.06 2.14
C HIS A 130 -1.81 14.65 0.75
N ILE A 131 -2.68 15.55 0.35
CA ILE A 131 -2.51 16.39 -0.83
C ILE A 131 -2.71 17.86 -0.47
N ALA A 132 -1.76 18.70 -0.88
CA ALA A 132 -1.88 20.16 -0.86
C ALA A 132 -2.05 20.64 -2.30
N TYR A 133 -3.08 21.42 -2.61
CA TYR A 133 -3.43 21.74 -3.99
C TYR A 133 -4.08 23.10 -4.17
N GLY A 134 -3.97 23.60 -5.41
CA GLY A 134 -4.62 24.81 -5.86
C GLY A 134 -5.14 24.68 -7.30
N PRO A 135 -6.12 25.52 -7.72
CA PRO A 135 -6.76 25.42 -9.02
C PRO A 135 -5.84 25.87 -10.16
N LYS A 136 -5.93 25.18 -11.30
CA LYS A 136 -5.44 25.63 -12.60
C LYS A 136 -6.61 25.80 -13.57
N GLN A 137 -7.01 27.06 -13.81
CA GLN A 137 -8.19 27.40 -14.62
C GLN A 137 -8.10 26.97 -16.08
N ASN A 138 -6.88 26.71 -16.57
CA ASN A 138 -6.63 26.23 -17.93
C ASN A 138 -6.81 24.69 -18.10
N GLY A 139 -7.36 24.00 -17.10
CA GLY A 139 -7.60 22.56 -17.17
C GLY A 139 -6.35 21.67 -17.04
N VAL A 140 -5.17 22.25 -16.81
CA VAL A 140 -3.93 21.48 -16.63
C VAL A 140 -3.87 20.88 -15.23
N VAL A 141 -3.59 19.60 -15.15
CA VAL A 141 -3.20 18.89 -13.93
C VAL A 141 -1.68 18.81 -13.91
N GLU A 142 -1.06 19.32 -12.84
CA GLU A 142 0.37 19.25 -12.59
C GLU A 142 0.59 18.74 -11.17
N ILE A 143 1.18 17.55 -11.04
CA ILE A 143 1.32 16.88 -9.75
C ILE A 143 2.76 16.44 -9.53
N ARG A 144 3.19 16.57 -8.27
CA ARG A 144 4.43 15.99 -7.74
C ARG A 144 4.11 15.14 -6.52
N SER A 145 4.84 14.06 -6.38
CA SER A 145 4.83 13.24 -5.17
C SER A 145 6.17 13.39 -4.46
N LEU A 146 6.16 13.39 -3.13
CA LEU A 146 7.40 13.39 -2.35
C LEU A 146 8.09 12.01 -2.34
N GLN A 147 7.36 10.95 -2.73
CA GLN A 147 7.87 9.58 -2.85
C GLN A 147 8.44 9.27 -4.23
N PHE A 148 8.11 10.05 -5.27
CA PHE A 148 8.52 9.79 -6.64
C PHE A 148 9.23 11.00 -7.27
N PRO A 149 10.38 10.82 -7.95
CA PRO A 149 11.19 11.94 -8.41
C PRO A 149 10.61 12.71 -9.60
N LYS A 150 9.75 12.07 -10.39
CA LYS A 150 9.19 12.68 -11.61
C LYS A 150 7.86 13.36 -11.32
N ARG A 151 7.69 14.60 -11.81
CA ARG A 151 6.37 15.23 -11.89
C ARG A 151 5.55 14.61 -13.00
N ALA A 152 4.23 14.61 -12.84
CA ALA A 152 3.28 14.23 -13.88
C ALA A 152 2.44 15.43 -14.31
N GLN A 153 2.08 15.49 -15.58
CA GLN A 153 1.27 16.56 -16.15
C GLN A 153 0.40 16.04 -17.27
N TRP A 154 -0.87 16.47 -17.29
CA TRP A 154 -1.82 16.25 -18.39
C TRP A 154 -2.91 17.32 -18.38
N HIS A 155 -3.80 17.32 -19.36
CA HIS A 155 -4.97 18.21 -19.39
C HIS A 155 -6.23 17.38 -19.15
N VAL A 156 -7.18 17.86 -18.36
CA VAL A 156 -8.39 17.12 -17.98
C VAL A 156 -9.25 16.68 -19.18
N SER A 157 -9.25 17.43 -20.29
CA SER A 157 -9.98 17.09 -21.52
C SER A 157 -9.20 16.23 -22.51
N SER A 158 -7.91 16.01 -22.28
CA SER A 158 -7.03 15.21 -23.14
C SER A 158 -6.04 14.39 -22.30
N THR A 159 -6.59 13.74 -21.28
CA THR A 159 -5.84 12.76 -20.47
C THR A 159 -5.42 11.60 -21.37
N PRO A 160 -4.15 11.13 -21.32
CA PRO A 160 -3.72 9.96 -22.09
C PRO A 160 -4.64 8.75 -21.84
N GLU A 161 -5.14 8.16 -22.93
CA GLU A 161 -6.04 6.99 -22.86
C GLU A 161 -5.26 5.71 -22.50
N GLU A 162 -3.99 5.65 -22.89
CA GLU A 162 -3.09 4.54 -22.57
C GLU A 162 -2.18 4.86 -21.38
N LYS A 163 -1.82 3.82 -20.63
CA LYS A 163 -0.88 3.93 -19.52
C LYS A 163 0.46 4.50 -19.98
N GLN A 164 1.05 5.32 -19.14
CA GLN A 164 2.37 5.90 -19.31
C GLN A 164 3.45 5.12 -18.54
N ASP A 165 3.05 4.03 -17.86
CA ASP A 165 3.87 3.17 -17.00
C ASP A 165 4.64 3.96 -15.92
N ASP A 166 3.99 4.97 -15.35
CA ASP A 166 4.51 5.75 -14.24
C ASP A 166 3.54 5.78 -13.04
N TRP A 167 3.98 6.36 -11.93
CA TRP A 167 3.22 6.44 -10.69
C TRP A 167 1.88 7.19 -10.81
N ALA A 168 1.74 8.07 -11.81
CA ALA A 168 0.55 8.91 -11.98
C ALA A 168 -0.55 8.23 -12.81
N ASP A 169 -0.37 7.01 -13.27
CA ASP A 169 -1.39 6.28 -14.05
C ASP A 169 -2.69 6.09 -13.25
N HIS A 170 -2.59 5.87 -11.95
CA HIS A 170 -3.77 5.85 -11.07
C HIS A 170 -4.58 7.16 -11.14
N LEU A 171 -3.90 8.31 -11.23
CA LEU A 171 -4.53 9.63 -11.26
C LEU A 171 -5.07 9.99 -12.65
N ARG A 172 -4.42 9.52 -13.72
CA ARG A 172 -4.95 9.62 -15.09
C ARG A 172 -6.23 8.81 -15.23
N GLY A 173 -6.23 7.56 -14.75
CA GLY A 173 -7.43 6.73 -14.69
C GLY A 173 -8.57 7.40 -13.92
N ALA A 174 -8.27 7.98 -12.76
CA ALA A 174 -9.24 8.74 -11.96
C ALA A 174 -9.80 9.96 -12.71
N THR A 175 -8.93 10.70 -13.43
CA THR A 175 -9.37 11.83 -14.26
C THR A 175 -10.34 11.37 -15.35
N ILE A 176 -10.04 10.29 -16.06
CA ILE A 176 -10.89 9.75 -17.12
C ILE A 176 -12.22 9.27 -16.55
N ALA A 177 -12.19 8.45 -15.49
CA ALA A 177 -13.39 7.89 -14.87
C ALA A 177 -14.35 8.96 -14.35
N LEU A 178 -13.81 10.05 -13.76
CA LEU A 178 -14.61 11.18 -13.32
C LEU A 178 -15.13 12.00 -14.49
N ASN A 179 -14.29 12.30 -15.49
CA ASN A 179 -14.61 13.16 -16.62
C ASN A 179 -15.72 12.57 -17.54
N ILE A 180 -15.85 11.26 -17.60
CA ILE A 180 -16.95 10.58 -18.32
C ILE A 180 -18.31 10.95 -17.70
N ARG A 181 -18.38 11.11 -16.37
CA ARG A 181 -19.61 11.42 -15.63
C ARG A 181 -19.84 12.91 -15.48
N TYR A 182 -18.80 13.64 -15.22
CA TYR A 182 -18.81 15.04 -14.87
C TYR A 182 -17.72 15.78 -15.65
N PRO A 183 -18.08 16.54 -16.73
CA PRO A 183 -17.08 17.23 -17.54
C PRO A 183 -16.21 18.18 -16.71
N LEU A 184 -14.92 17.88 -16.64
CA LEU A 184 -13.94 18.64 -15.89
C LEU A 184 -13.47 19.86 -16.68
N ARG A 185 -13.36 21.02 -16.03
CA ARG A 185 -12.89 22.28 -16.61
C ARG A 185 -11.67 22.82 -15.90
N VAL A 186 -11.60 22.63 -14.60
CA VAL A 186 -10.52 23.13 -13.74
C VAL A 186 -9.57 21.97 -13.44
N GLY A 187 -8.30 22.17 -13.79
CA GLY A 187 -7.21 21.30 -13.36
C GLY A 187 -6.66 21.73 -11.99
N LEU A 188 -5.50 21.20 -11.63
CA LEU A 188 -4.86 21.55 -10.36
C LEU A 188 -3.34 21.51 -10.44
N CYS A 189 -2.68 22.26 -9.57
CA CYS A 189 -1.31 21.98 -9.17
C CYS A 189 -1.32 21.39 -7.77
N ALA A 190 -0.51 20.35 -7.54
CA ALA A 190 -0.56 19.64 -6.26
C ALA A 190 0.76 19.00 -5.85
N ILE A 191 0.92 18.86 -4.54
CA ILE A 191 1.93 18.03 -3.91
C ILE A 191 1.23 16.92 -3.12
N ILE A 192 1.68 15.67 -3.32
CA ILE A 192 1.19 14.49 -2.61
C ILE A 192 2.30 13.98 -1.70
N ASP A 193 1.94 13.65 -0.46
CA ASP A 193 2.81 12.96 0.52
C ASP A 193 2.08 11.77 1.15
N GLY A 194 2.75 10.62 1.17
CA GLY A 194 2.29 9.41 1.85
C GLY A 194 3.09 9.18 3.14
N GLU A 195 2.40 8.89 4.24
CA GLU A 195 3.03 8.78 5.55
C GLU A 195 3.80 7.47 5.79
N LEU A 196 3.49 6.43 5.05
CA LEU A 196 4.07 5.09 5.23
C LEU A 196 4.69 4.58 3.93
N PRO A 197 5.59 3.60 3.99
CA PRO A 197 6.14 2.95 2.80
C PRO A 197 5.05 2.37 1.89
N ILE A 198 5.32 2.35 0.59
CA ILE A 198 4.36 1.88 -0.41
C ILE A 198 4.32 0.35 -0.44
N GLY A 199 3.13 -0.21 -0.20
CA GLY A 199 2.87 -1.63 -0.33
C GLY A 199 2.01 -2.22 0.79
N GLY A 200 0.92 -2.86 0.43
CA GLY A 200 0.04 -3.58 1.36
C GLY A 200 -1.07 -2.77 2.03
N LEU A 201 -1.03 -1.43 2.02
CA LEU A 201 -2.00 -0.57 2.70
C LEU A 201 -2.98 0.16 1.77
N SER A 202 -3.11 -0.30 0.52
CA SER A 202 -3.94 0.33 -0.53
C SER A 202 -3.58 1.79 -0.85
N SER A 203 -2.31 2.11 -0.87
CA SER A 203 -1.87 3.45 -1.26
C SER A 203 -2.34 3.86 -2.67
N SER A 204 -2.68 2.92 -3.56
CA SER A 204 -3.28 3.18 -4.87
C SER A 204 -4.70 3.71 -4.75
N ALA A 205 -5.58 3.05 -4.00
CA ALA A 205 -6.94 3.51 -3.78
C ALA A 205 -6.93 4.85 -2.99
N ALA A 206 -6.12 4.95 -1.92
CA ALA A 206 -6.00 6.18 -1.15
C ALA A 206 -5.58 7.39 -2.00
N VAL A 207 -4.59 7.24 -2.89
CA VAL A 207 -4.16 8.34 -3.75
C VAL A 207 -5.23 8.70 -4.79
N ILE A 208 -5.94 7.72 -5.34
CA ILE A 208 -7.06 7.95 -6.26
C ILE A 208 -8.16 8.75 -5.55
N ILE A 209 -8.62 8.30 -4.38
CA ILE A 209 -9.69 8.93 -3.61
C ILE A 209 -9.30 10.36 -3.21
N THR A 210 -8.07 10.55 -2.70
CA THR A 210 -7.54 11.88 -2.35
C THR A 210 -7.57 12.82 -3.55
N PHE A 211 -7.14 12.35 -4.70
CA PHE A 211 -7.09 13.13 -5.93
C PHE A 211 -8.49 13.42 -6.50
N LEU A 212 -9.40 12.43 -6.49
CA LEU A 212 -10.80 12.64 -6.90
C LEU A 212 -11.47 13.69 -6.02
N ASN A 213 -11.27 13.65 -4.70
CA ASN A 213 -11.80 14.64 -3.79
C ASN A 213 -11.27 16.06 -4.12
N ALA A 214 -9.98 16.19 -4.46
CA ALA A 214 -9.41 17.46 -4.91
C ALA A 214 -10.04 17.98 -6.23
N LEU A 215 -10.18 17.11 -7.24
CA LEU A 215 -10.83 17.48 -8.49
C LEU A 215 -12.30 17.85 -8.30
N CYS A 216 -13.03 17.09 -7.48
CA CYS A 216 -14.43 17.37 -7.16
C CYS A 216 -14.59 18.73 -6.48
N THR A 217 -13.75 19.04 -5.48
CA THR A 217 -13.75 20.35 -4.80
C THR A 217 -13.57 21.50 -5.80
N LEU A 218 -12.56 21.42 -6.68
CA LEU A 218 -12.25 22.49 -7.63
C LEU A 218 -13.28 22.64 -8.75
N ASN A 219 -13.94 21.56 -9.14
CA ASN A 219 -14.99 21.56 -10.18
C ASN A 219 -16.41 21.65 -9.61
N ARG A 220 -16.56 21.80 -8.27
CA ARG A 220 -17.85 21.89 -7.56
C ARG A 220 -18.76 20.68 -7.83
N ILE A 221 -18.15 19.49 -7.94
CA ILE A 221 -18.81 18.21 -8.09
C ILE A 221 -19.06 17.65 -6.69
N ARG A 222 -20.26 17.13 -6.46
CA ARG A 222 -20.59 16.40 -5.23
C ARG A 222 -20.86 14.96 -5.60
N LEU A 223 -20.01 14.07 -5.13
CA LEU A 223 -20.20 12.62 -5.23
C LEU A 223 -20.80 12.11 -3.92
N THR A 224 -21.66 11.14 -4.00
CA THR A 224 -21.96 10.28 -2.85
C THR A 224 -20.75 9.38 -2.55
N GLU A 225 -20.71 8.83 -1.35
CA GLU A 225 -19.66 7.86 -0.96
C GLU A 225 -19.61 6.67 -1.94
N GLN A 226 -20.76 6.15 -2.33
CA GLN A 226 -20.86 5.05 -3.28
C GLN A 226 -20.34 5.44 -4.67
N GLU A 227 -20.69 6.62 -5.17
CA GLU A 227 -20.16 7.12 -6.45
C GLU A 227 -18.65 7.28 -6.42
N LEU A 228 -18.08 7.81 -5.32
CA LEU A 228 -16.64 7.95 -5.16
C LEU A 228 -15.94 6.59 -5.22
N ILE A 229 -16.48 5.58 -4.51
CA ILE A 229 -15.97 4.19 -4.53
C ILE A 229 -15.99 3.65 -5.96
N LEU A 230 -17.11 3.79 -6.67
CA LEU A 230 -17.25 3.26 -8.03
C LEU A 230 -16.31 3.95 -9.03
N VAL A 231 -16.15 5.27 -8.94
CA VAL A 231 -15.21 6.02 -9.80
C VAL A 231 -13.76 5.62 -9.53
N ALA A 232 -13.41 5.43 -8.25
CA ALA A 232 -12.07 5.01 -7.87
C ALA A 232 -11.78 3.56 -8.34
N LEU A 233 -12.74 2.65 -8.17
CA LEU A 233 -12.66 1.28 -8.65
C LEU A 233 -12.51 1.21 -10.18
N GLU A 234 -13.27 2.02 -10.90
CA GLU A 234 -13.20 2.10 -12.37
C GLU A 234 -11.80 2.56 -12.85
N ALA A 235 -11.20 3.52 -12.17
CA ALA A 235 -9.85 3.97 -12.46
C ALA A 235 -8.81 2.84 -12.33
N GLU A 236 -8.90 2.02 -11.28
CA GLU A 236 -8.00 0.87 -11.08
C GLU A 236 -8.27 -0.26 -12.06
N ASN A 237 -9.53 -0.62 -12.28
CA ASN A 237 -9.88 -1.78 -13.09
C ASN A 237 -9.70 -1.52 -14.59
N LYS A 238 -10.19 -0.36 -15.08
CA LYS A 238 -10.21 -0.08 -16.53
C LYS A 238 -8.92 0.54 -17.05
N TYR A 239 -8.31 1.45 -16.30
CA TYR A 239 -7.12 2.14 -16.75
C TYR A 239 -5.83 1.45 -16.28
N VAL A 240 -5.72 1.18 -14.98
CA VAL A 240 -4.52 0.53 -14.42
C VAL A 240 -4.48 -0.96 -14.76
N GLY A 241 -5.65 -1.61 -14.89
CA GLY A 241 -5.79 -3.00 -15.29
C GLY A 241 -5.59 -4.01 -14.15
N VAL A 242 -5.96 -3.62 -12.93
CA VAL A 242 -5.97 -4.50 -11.76
C VAL A 242 -7.39 -4.97 -11.50
N SER A 243 -7.66 -6.27 -11.55
CA SER A 243 -8.99 -6.85 -11.34
C SER A 243 -9.35 -6.90 -9.83
N CYS A 244 -9.30 -5.76 -9.15
CA CYS A 244 -9.66 -5.67 -7.73
C CYS A 244 -11.17 -5.56 -7.53
N GLY A 245 -11.65 -5.92 -6.32
CA GLY A 245 -12.98 -5.62 -5.84
C GLY A 245 -13.04 -4.28 -5.11
N LYS A 246 -14.09 -4.08 -4.31
CA LYS A 246 -14.39 -2.79 -3.65
C LYS A 246 -13.76 -2.62 -2.27
N LEU A 247 -13.03 -3.62 -1.77
CA LEU A 247 -12.52 -3.65 -0.39
C LEU A 247 -11.75 -2.38 -0.03
N ASP A 248 -10.78 -2.02 -0.85
CA ASP A 248 -9.85 -0.92 -0.58
C ASP A 248 -10.59 0.41 -0.47
N GLN A 249 -11.32 0.75 -1.51
CA GLN A 249 -12.05 2.01 -1.61
C GLN A 249 -13.15 2.10 -0.54
N SER A 250 -13.86 0.99 -0.28
CA SER A 250 -14.92 0.97 0.73
C SER A 250 -14.39 1.20 2.15
N CYS A 251 -13.24 0.59 2.49
CA CYS A 251 -12.62 0.83 3.79
C CYS A 251 -12.16 2.28 3.95
N GLU A 252 -11.55 2.86 2.91
CA GLU A 252 -11.06 4.24 2.94
C GLU A 252 -12.17 5.30 2.97
N VAL A 253 -13.39 4.91 2.57
CA VAL A 253 -14.55 5.81 2.55
C VAL A 253 -15.48 5.59 3.74
N TYR A 254 -15.88 4.34 4.03
CA TYR A 254 -16.94 4.04 5.00
C TYR A 254 -16.46 3.85 6.44
N CYS A 255 -15.16 3.53 6.66
CA CYS A 255 -14.69 3.23 8.00
C CYS A 255 -14.90 4.39 8.97
N LYS A 256 -15.10 4.05 10.24
CA LYS A 256 -15.21 4.98 11.34
C LYS A 256 -14.28 4.57 12.48
N LYS A 257 -13.71 5.55 13.13
CA LYS A 257 -12.85 5.33 14.30
C LYS A 257 -13.58 4.47 15.34
N ASP A 258 -12.87 3.49 15.89
CA ASP A 258 -13.36 2.54 16.90
C ASP A 258 -14.56 1.68 16.45
N HIS A 259 -14.74 1.52 15.12
CA HIS A 259 -15.72 0.62 14.54
C HIS A 259 -15.05 -0.36 13.57
N LEU A 260 -15.51 -1.59 13.55
CA LEU A 260 -15.20 -2.54 12.48
C LEU A 260 -16.19 -2.32 11.35
N LEU A 261 -15.69 -2.04 10.16
CA LEU A 261 -16.51 -2.11 8.95
C LEU A 261 -16.77 -3.59 8.63
N TYR A 262 -18.02 -3.97 8.48
CA TYR A 262 -18.50 -5.25 7.98
C TYR A 262 -19.33 -4.98 6.74
N LEU A 263 -18.87 -5.40 5.57
CA LEU A 263 -19.45 -5.07 4.26
C LEU A 263 -19.73 -6.34 3.47
N ASP A 264 -20.90 -6.43 2.88
CA ASP A 264 -21.23 -7.38 1.82
C ASP A 264 -21.00 -6.72 0.46
N THR A 265 -20.01 -7.18 -0.30
CA THR A 265 -19.66 -6.56 -1.58
C THR A 265 -20.61 -6.93 -2.72
N LYS A 266 -21.60 -7.80 -2.47
CA LYS A 266 -22.64 -8.20 -3.44
C LYS A 266 -23.68 -7.10 -3.64
N ASP A 267 -24.13 -6.49 -2.56
CA ASP A 267 -25.22 -5.50 -2.55
C ASP A 267 -24.81 -4.16 -1.93
N ASP A 268 -23.56 -4.02 -1.55
CA ASP A 268 -22.96 -2.84 -0.89
C ASP A 268 -23.60 -2.52 0.48
N SER A 269 -24.33 -3.47 1.07
CA SER A 269 -24.82 -3.33 2.44
C SER A 269 -23.66 -3.41 3.44
N PHE A 270 -23.64 -2.51 4.39
CA PHE A 270 -22.59 -2.52 5.40
C PHE A 270 -23.11 -2.15 6.81
N GLU A 271 -22.35 -2.57 7.79
CA GLU A 271 -22.54 -2.23 9.19
C GLU A 271 -21.23 -1.69 9.78
N LEU A 272 -21.30 -0.62 10.53
CA LEU A 272 -20.21 -0.13 11.35
C LEU A 272 -20.40 -0.65 12.77
N ILE A 273 -19.75 -1.75 13.10
CA ILE A 273 -19.88 -2.43 14.39
C ILE A 273 -19.00 -1.71 15.41
N PRO A 274 -19.55 -1.03 16.42
CA PRO A 274 -18.75 -0.30 17.40
C PRO A 274 -17.89 -1.26 18.23
N ARG A 275 -16.76 -0.78 18.70
CA ARG A 275 -15.95 -1.50 19.67
C ARG A 275 -16.78 -1.75 20.93
N HIS A 276 -16.83 -3.01 21.37
CA HIS A 276 -17.53 -3.37 22.60
C HIS A 276 -16.84 -2.72 23.81
N PRO A 277 -17.59 -2.19 24.81
CA PRO A 277 -17.01 -1.53 25.98
C PRO A 277 -16.01 -2.41 26.76
N ASP A 278 -16.30 -3.70 26.88
CA ASP A 278 -15.48 -4.67 27.60
C ASP A 278 -14.36 -5.29 26.74
N MET A 279 -14.23 -4.89 25.48
CA MET A 279 -13.16 -5.40 24.60
C MET A 279 -11.80 -4.97 25.13
N LYS A 280 -10.87 -5.91 25.26
CA LYS A 280 -9.48 -5.63 25.61
C LYS A 280 -8.90 -4.53 24.72
N PRO A 281 -8.01 -3.66 25.24
CA PRO A 281 -7.35 -2.64 24.44
C PRO A 281 -6.59 -3.25 23.27
N PHE A 282 -6.59 -2.57 22.13
CA PHE A 282 -5.79 -2.98 20.99
C PHE A 282 -5.25 -1.78 20.22
N LYS A 283 -4.17 -2.01 19.47
CA LYS A 283 -3.62 -1.16 18.43
C LYS A 283 -3.37 -1.99 17.19
N ILE A 284 -3.09 -1.33 16.08
CA ILE A 284 -2.75 -1.97 14.81
C ILE A 284 -1.25 -1.76 14.57
N ALA A 285 -0.49 -2.84 14.48
CA ALA A 285 0.91 -2.80 14.09
C ALA A 285 1.05 -3.14 12.60
N ILE A 286 1.88 -2.39 11.89
CA ILE A 286 2.22 -2.61 10.48
C ILE A 286 3.71 -2.91 10.40
N PHE A 287 4.06 -4.06 9.85
CA PHE A 287 5.44 -4.52 9.68
C PHE A 287 5.77 -4.57 8.19
N PHE A 288 6.54 -3.59 7.70
CA PHE A 288 7.00 -3.58 6.31
C PHE A 288 8.20 -4.51 6.14
N SER A 289 8.14 -5.38 5.15
CA SER A 289 9.21 -6.35 4.87
C SER A 289 10.49 -5.73 4.30
N GLY A 290 10.44 -4.48 3.84
CA GLY A 290 11.57 -3.83 3.16
C GLY A 290 11.70 -4.22 1.67
N LEU A 291 10.79 -5.05 1.15
CA LEU A 291 10.74 -5.38 -0.28
C LEU A 291 10.04 -4.27 -1.05
N GLU A 292 10.73 -3.69 -2.01
CA GLU A 292 10.15 -2.73 -2.94
C GLU A 292 9.13 -3.40 -3.87
N ARG A 293 8.13 -2.63 -4.28
CA ARG A 293 7.05 -3.08 -5.17
C ARG A 293 7.62 -3.50 -6.53
N SER A 294 7.37 -4.75 -6.95
CA SER A 294 7.47 -5.15 -8.36
C SER A 294 6.07 -5.32 -8.94
N LEU A 295 5.90 -5.16 -10.25
CA LEU A 295 4.66 -5.34 -11.01
C LEU A 295 4.01 -6.72 -10.74
N ALA A 296 3.23 -6.83 -9.65
CA ALA A 296 2.58 -8.07 -9.23
C ALA A 296 1.15 -8.22 -9.79
N SER A 297 0.68 -7.27 -10.62
CA SER A 297 -0.68 -7.26 -11.17
C SER A 297 -1.02 -8.55 -11.93
N SER A 298 -0.08 -9.11 -12.70
CA SER A 298 -0.32 -10.34 -13.47
C SER A 298 -0.61 -11.57 -12.59
N LYS A 299 0.11 -11.72 -11.47
CA LYS A 299 -0.15 -12.84 -10.54
C LYS A 299 -1.46 -12.70 -9.80
N PHE A 300 -1.82 -11.47 -9.42
CA PHE A 300 -3.10 -11.20 -8.75
C PHE A 300 -4.27 -11.50 -9.69
N ASN A 301 -4.28 -10.93 -10.89
CA ASN A 301 -5.34 -11.17 -11.88
C ASN A 301 -5.50 -12.67 -12.19
N MET A 302 -4.39 -13.40 -12.33
CA MET A 302 -4.45 -14.86 -12.55
C MET A 302 -5.18 -15.59 -11.40
N ARG A 303 -5.00 -15.19 -10.12
CA ARG A 303 -5.73 -15.79 -9.00
C ARG A 303 -7.22 -15.49 -9.05
N VAL A 304 -7.58 -14.26 -9.46
CA VAL A 304 -8.98 -13.87 -9.67
C VAL A 304 -9.62 -14.73 -10.75
N ASP A 305 -8.91 -14.94 -11.87
CA ASP A 305 -9.39 -15.78 -12.98
C ASP A 305 -9.49 -17.26 -12.59
N GLU A 306 -8.55 -17.80 -11.80
CA GLU A 306 -8.62 -19.15 -11.25
C GLU A 306 -9.87 -19.35 -10.37
N LEU A 307 -10.20 -18.39 -9.51
CA LEU A 307 -11.40 -18.45 -8.68
C LEU A 307 -12.69 -18.35 -9.51
N ARG A 308 -12.72 -17.47 -10.50
CA ARG A 308 -13.84 -17.33 -11.42
C ARG A 308 -14.04 -18.58 -12.26
N SER A 309 -12.93 -19.19 -12.72
CA SER A 309 -12.97 -20.48 -13.43
C SER A 309 -13.54 -21.60 -12.56
N ALA A 310 -13.19 -21.62 -11.27
CA ALA A 310 -13.77 -22.58 -10.32
C ALA A 310 -15.30 -22.38 -10.20
N ALA A 311 -15.78 -21.16 -10.06
CA ALA A 311 -17.19 -20.85 -9.97
C ALA A 311 -17.93 -21.29 -11.24
N TYR A 312 -17.37 -20.99 -12.43
CA TYR A 312 -17.94 -21.37 -13.72
C TYR A 312 -18.03 -22.90 -13.87
N ALA A 313 -16.98 -23.63 -13.53
CA ALA A 313 -16.95 -25.10 -13.58
C ALA A 313 -17.94 -25.72 -12.60
N LEU A 314 -18.02 -25.23 -11.36
CA LEU A 314 -18.98 -25.74 -10.37
C LEU A 314 -20.41 -25.56 -10.79
N LYS A 315 -20.78 -24.41 -11.36
CA LYS A 315 -22.10 -24.17 -11.94
C LYS A 315 -22.40 -25.18 -13.05
N ALA A 316 -21.44 -25.41 -13.96
CA ALA A 316 -21.58 -26.37 -15.04
C ALA A 316 -21.77 -27.83 -14.53
N PHE A 317 -20.98 -28.25 -13.55
CA PHE A 317 -21.10 -29.58 -12.95
C PHE A 317 -22.45 -29.81 -12.24
N ALA A 318 -23.01 -28.75 -11.67
CA ALA A 318 -24.30 -28.78 -10.98
C ALA A 318 -25.51 -28.61 -11.92
N GLY A 319 -25.28 -28.39 -13.22
CA GLY A 319 -26.36 -28.07 -14.16
C GLY A 319 -27.04 -26.73 -13.86
N MET A 320 -26.35 -25.81 -13.18
CA MET A 320 -26.83 -24.45 -12.89
C MET A 320 -26.70 -23.58 -14.14
N GLU A 321 -27.58 -22.62 -14.29
CA GLU A 321 -27.45 -21.59 -15.32
C GLU A 321 -26.22 -20.71 -15.06
N TYR A 322 -25.45 -20.42 -16.10
CA TYR A 322 -24.32 -19.55 -16.05
C TYR A 322 -24.26 -18.62 -17.27
N GLY A 323 -23.91 -17.35 -17.03
CA GLY A 323 -23.81 -16.31 -18.05
C GLY A 323 -22.38 -16.17 -18.59
N LYS A 324 -21.97 -14.94 -18.83
CA LYS A 324 -20.60 -14.64 -19.25
C LYS A 324 -19.59 -14.95 -18.14
N PHE A 325 -18.38 -15.27 -18.55
CA PHE A 325 -17.30 -15.61 -17.62
C PHE A 325 -16.97 -14.48 -16.63
N ASP A 326 -16.94 -13.24 -17.09
CA ASP A 326 -16.67 -12.03 -16.30
C ASP A 326 -17.83 -11.63 -15.34
N GLU A 327 -19.04 -12.18 -15.58
CA GLU A 327 -20.22 -12.00 -14.74
C GLU A 327 -20.50 -13.22 -13.83
N THR A 328 -19.58 -14.19 -13.76
CA THR A 328 -19.73 -15.40 -12.93
C THR A 328 -18.90 -15.26 -11.66
N TYR A 329 -19.57 -15.39 -10.52
CA TYR A 329 -18.97 -15.17 -9.20
C TYR A 329 -19.12 -16.39 -8.30
N MET A 330 -18.12 -16.63 -7.42
CA MET A 330 -18.19 -17.71 -6.43
C MET A 330 -19.38 -17.54 -5.47
N ARG A 331 -19.78 -16.29 -5.20
CA ARG A 331 -20.95 -15.96 -4.36
C ARG A 331 -22.26 -16.61 -4.85
N ASP A 332 -22.37 -16.88 -6.14
CA ASP A 332 -23.57 -17.44 -6.76
C ASP A 332 -23.56 -18.97 -6.77
N VAL A 333 -22.50 -19.59 -6.24
CA VAL A 333 -22.37 -21.04 -6.10
C VAL A 333 -22.66 -21.44 -4.65
N PRO A 334 -23.74 -22.20 -4.38
CA PRO A 334 -24.02 -22.71 -3.03
C PRO A 334 -22.88 -23.57 -2.49
N VAL A 335 -22.65 -23.51 -1.18
CA VAL A 335 -21.58 -24.29 -0.54
C VAL A 335 -21.76 -25.80 -0.72
N GLU A 336 -22.99 -26.28 -0.79
CA GLU A 336 -23.33 -27.69 -1.02
C GLU A 336 -22.90 -28.14 -2.42
N VAL A 337 -22.98 -27.26 -3.42
CA VAL A 337 -22.49 -27.52 -4.79
C VAL A 337 -20.95 -27.60 -4.76
N TYR A 338 -20.30 -26.68 -4.07
CA TYR A 338 -18.85 -26.72 -3.90
C TYR A 338 -18.43 -28.02 -3.20
N GLU A 339 -19.00 -28.37 -2.06
CA GLU A 339 -18.65 -29.59 -1.32
C GLU A 339 -18.85 -30.86 -2.16
N LYS A 340 -19.92 -30.91 -2.94
CA LYS A 340 -20.22 -32.04 -3.81
C LYS A 340 -19.22 -32.21 -4.95
N PHE A 341 -18.80 -31.12 -5.57
CA PHE A 341 -18.04 -31.16 -6.84
C PHE A 341 -16.58 -30.67 -6.73
N LYS A 342 -16.12 -30.19 -5.56
CA LYS A 342 -14.77 -29.65 -5.39
C LYS A 342 -13.64 -30.63 -5.79
N HIS A 343 -13.89 -31.94 -5.72
CA HIS A 343 -12.93 -32.97 -6.10
C HIS A 343 -12.70 -33.06 -7.62
N LEU A 344 -13.60 -32.48 -8.44
CA LEU A 344 -13.48 -32.40 -9.90
C LEU A 344 -12.71 -31.18 -10.38
N LEU A 345 -12.48 -30.19 -9.49
CA LEU A 345 -11.74 -28.99 -9.83
C LEU A 345 -10.23 -29.27 -9.93
N PRO A 346 -9.52 -28.62 -10.88
CA PRO A 346 -8.07 -28.53 -10.83
C PRO A 346 -7.58 -28.03 -9.46
N ASP A 347 -6.41 -28.50 -9.00
CA ASP A 347 -5.93 -28.23 -7.64
C ASP A 347 -5.85 -26.74 -7.30
N ASN A 348 -5.34 -25.92 -8.23
CA ASN A 348 -5.27 -24.48 -8.04
C ASN A 348 -6.67 -23.82 -7.94
N TRP A 349 -7.64 -24.23 -8.76
CA TRP A 349 -9.01 -23.70 -8.68
C TRP A 349 -9.69 -24.12 -7.39
N ARG A 350 -9.53 -25.39 -6.99
CA ARG A 350 -10.05 -25.89 -5.72
C ARG A 350 -9.49 -25.14 -4.52
N LYS A 351 -8.18 -24.84 -4.51
CA LYS A 351 -7.56 -24.04 -3.46
C LYS A 351 -8.14 -22.62 -3.39
N ARG A 352 -8.37 -21.95 -4.53
CA ARG A 352 -8.98 -20.60 -4.55
C ARG A 352 -10.42 -20.65 -4.00
N ALA A 353 -11.21 -21.66 -4.42
CA ALA A 353 -12.55 -21.85 -3.89
C ALA A 353 -12.55 -22.14 -2.38
N GLU A 354 -11.65 -23.03 -1.89
CA GLU A 354 -11.46 -23.30 -0.46
C GLU A 354 -11.13 -22.03 0.33
N HIS A 355 -10.24 -21.17 -0.21
CA HIS A 355 -9.96 -19.88 0.40
C HIS A 355 -11.22 -19.05 0.52
N TRP A 356 -11.98 -18.90 -0.56
CA TRP A 356 -13.16 -18.04 -0.61
C TRP A 356 -14.24 -18.47 0.38
N TYR A 357 -14.61 -19.78 0.41
CA TYR A 357 -15.66 -20.27 1.32
C TYR A 357 -15.24 -20.19 2.78
N THR A 358 -13.99 -20.58 3.08
CA THR A 358 -13.49 -20.50 4.46
C THR A 358 -13.28 -19.07 4.92
N GLU A 359 -12.91 -18.15 4.03
CA GLU A 359 -12.77 -16.73 4.34
C GLU A 359 -14.13 -16.09 4.59
N PHE A 360 -15.14 -16.43 3.78
CA PHE A 360 -16.50 -15.96 3.98
C PHE A 360 -17.03 -16.33 5.37
N ALA A 361 -16.86 -17.58 5.78
CA ALA A 361 -17.25 -18.04 7.12
C ALA A 361 -16.44 -17.34 8.23
N ARG A 362 -15.12 -17.08 8.02
CA ARG A 362 -14.29 -16.34 8.98
C ARG A 362 -14.75 -14.89 9.15
N VAL A 363 -15.18 -14.23 8.09
CA VAL A 363 -15.72 -12.87 8.16
C VAL A 363 -16.95 -12.81 9.03
N GLU A 364 -17.89 -13.74 8.86
CA GLU A 364 -19.11 -13.81 9.67
C GLU A 364 -18.81 -14.11 11.13
N ALA A 365 -18.00 -15.12 11.39
CA ALA A 365 -17.56 -15.45 12.75
C ALA A 365 -16.78 -14.32 13.43
N GLY A 366 -15.95 -13.60 12.65
CA GLY A 366 -15.18 -12.47 13.13
C GLY A 366 -16.06 -11.27 13.50
N ALA A 367 -17.05 -10.94 12.67
CA ALA A 367 -18.01 -9.88 12.98
C ALA A 367 -18.78 -10.19 14.28
N GLU A 368 -19.15 -11.46 14.48
CA GLU A 368 -19.81 -11.89 15.72
C GLU A 368 -18.89 -11.85 16.95
N ALA A 369 -17.62 -12.28 16.79
CA ALA A 369 -16.62 -12.15 17.86
C ALA A 369 -16.39 -10.69 18.24
N TRP A 370 -16.35 -9.79 17.25
CA TRP A 370 -16.21 -8.35 17.48
C TRP A 370 -17.39 -7.77 18.26
N ARG A 371 -18.64 -8.12 17.89
CA ARG A 371 -19.85 -7.68 18.62
C ARG A 371 -19.83 -8.10 20.08
N LYS A 372 -19.26 -9.27 20.38
CA LYS A 372 -19.11 -9.80 21.74
C LYS A 372 -17.91 -9.23 22.52
N GLY A 373 -17.06 -8.41 21.89
CA GLY A 373 -15.84 -7.92 22.49
C GLY A 373 -14.71 -8.95 22.59
N ASP A 374 -14.84 -10.09 21.91
CA ASP A 374 -13.87 -11.19 21.92
C ASP A 374 -12.77 -10.94 20.88
N ILE A 375 -11.83 -10.06 21.24
CA ILE A 375 -10.69 -9.70 20.38
C ILE A 375 -9.74 -10.89 20.16
N GLU A 376 -9.67 -11.83 21.08
CA GLU A 376 -8.79 -13.00 20.98
C GLU A 376 -9.30 -13.97 19.91
N THR A 377 -10.60 -14.27 19.91
CA THR A 377 -11.22 -15.05 18.82
C THR A 377 -11.12 -14.32 17.49
N PHE A 378 -11.37 -13.01 17.44
CA PHE A 378 -11.20 -12.21 16.23
C PHE A 378 -9.76 -12.29 15.71
N GLY A 379 -8.78 -12.14 16.59
CA GLY A 379 -7.35 -12.23 16.24
C GLY A 379 -6.95 -13.63 15.74
N ARG A 380 -7.40 -14.69 16.40
CA ARG A 380 -7.17 -16.07 15.96
C ARG A 380 -7.70 -16.31 14.54
N LEU A 381 -8.89 -15.80 14.24
CA LEU A 381 -9.44 -15.87 12.88
C LEU A 381 -8.59 -15.10 11.85
N CYS A 382 -7.96 -13.97 12.25
CA CYS A 382 -7.02 -13.26 11.39
C CYS A 382 -5.77 -14.11 11.07
N PHE A 383 -5.23 -14.84 12.04
CA PHE A 383 -4.13 -15.79 11.79
C PHE A 383 -4.57 -16.93 10.88
N GLU A 384 -5.77 -17.48 11.06
CA GLU A 384 -6.30 -18.51 10.17
C GLU A 384 -6.47 -18.01 8.74
N SER A 385 -6.94 -16.76 8.56
CA SER A 385 -7.03 -16.08 7.27
C SER A 385 -5.65 -15.92 6.62
N GLY A 386 -4.63 -15.50 7.39
CA GLY A 386 -3.25 -15.44 6.93
C GLY A 386 -2.70 -16.79 6.46
N ARG A 387 -2.95 -17.84 7.22
CA ARG A 387 -2.57 -19.23 6.86
C ARG A 387 -3.26 -19.67 5.58
N SER A 388 -4.55 -19.36 5.42
CA SER A 388 -5.29 -19.67 4.19
C SER A 388 -4.78 -18.88 2.99
N SER A 389 -4.36 -17.62 3.19
CA SER A 389 -3.71 -16.82 2.15
C SER A 389 -2.41 -17.45 1.66
N ILE A 390 -1.60 -18.01 2.55
CA ILE A 390 -0.37 -18.73 2.20
C ILE A 390 -0.70 -20.04 1.49
N LYS A 391 -1.56 -20.87 2.08
CA LYS A 391 -1.79 -22.24 1.64
C LYS A 391 -2.73 -22.35 0.42
N ASN A 392 -3.81 -21.59 0.43
CA ASN A 392 -4.89 -21.71 -0.53
C ASN A 392 -4.88 -20.62 -1.60
N TRP A 393 -4.58 -19.36 -1.22
CA TRP A 393 -4.42 -18.28 -2.20
C TRP A 393 -3.02 -18.25 -2.81
N GLU A 394 -2.06 -18.91 -2.15
CA GLU A 394 -0.66 -19.02 -2.56
C GLU A 394 0.00 -17.67 -2.77
N THR A 395 -0.17 -16.77 -1.78
CA THR A 395 0.52 -15.50 -1.67
C THR A 395 1.59 -15.56 -0.57
N GLY A 396 2.41 -14.52 -0.52
CA GLY A 396 3.53 -14.40 0.40
C GLY A 396 4.86 -14.54 -0.33
N SER A 397 5.74 -13.55 -0.14
CA SER A 397 7.17 -13.74 -0.35
C SER A 397 7.75 -14.48 0.86
N PRO A 398 8.96 -15.05 0.76
CA PRO A 398 9.64 -15.64 1.92
C PRO A 398 9.70 -14.69 3.12
N GLU A 399 9.92 -13.39 2.87
CA GLU A 399 10.01 -12.36 3.89
C GLU A 399 8.66 -12.10 4.57
N LEU A 400 7.55 -12.01 3.80
CA LEU A 400 6.21 -11.84 4.37
C LEU A 400 5.75 -13.08 5.14
N ILE A 401 6.04 -14.27 4.62
CA ILE A 401 5.73 -15.53 5.32
C ILE A 401 6.49 -15.57 6.64
N LYS A 402 7.76 -15.17 6.65
CA LYS A 402 8.55 -15.13 7.89
C LYS A 402 8.03 -14.13 8.90
N LEU A 403 7.63 -12.91 8.47
CA LEU A 403 6.95 -11.95 9.35
C LEU A 403 5.66 -12.56 9.94
N TYR A 404 4.86 -13.22 9.12
CA TYR A 404 3.65 -13.88 9.58
C TYR A 404 3.98 -14.98 10.62
N GLU A 405 4.98 -15.83 10.38
CA GLU A 405 5.43 -16.85 11.31
C GLU A 405 5.87 -16.25 12.65
N ILE A 406 6.67 -15.17 12.61
CA ILE A 406 7.12 -14.48 13.83
C ILE A 406 5.92 -13.94 14.60
N MET A 407 4.97 -13.28 13.94
CA MET A 407 3.76 -12.75 14.57
C MET A 407 2.95 -13.84 15.28
N THR A 408 2.85 -15.05 14.70
CA THR A 408 2.09 -16.17 15.31
C THR A 408 2.71 -16.71 16.60
N HIS A 409 3.97 -16.38 16.88
CA HIS A 409 4.72 -16.85 18.06
C HIS A 409 5.15 -15.69 18.98
N THR A 410 4.68 -14.48 18.75
CA THR A 410 5.03 -13.31 19.56
C THR A 410 3.91 -13.01 20.53
N ASP A 411 4.24 -13.06 21.83
CA ASP A 411 3.30 -12.73 22.90
C ASP A 411 2.76 -11.30 22.77
N GLY A 412 1.48 -11.11 23.09
CA GLY A 412 0.81 -9.82 22.97
C GLY A 412 0.22 -9.53 21.59
N ILE A 413 0.44 -10.36 20.56
CA ILE A 413 -0.24 -10.27 19.27
C ILE A 413 -1.50 -11.13 19.31
N TYR A 414 -2.68 -10.51 19.26
CA TYR A 414 -3.96 -11.22 19.20
C TYR A 414 -4.17 -11.91 17.87
N GLY A 415 -3.69 -11.32 16.76
CA GLY A 415 -3.81 -11.87 15.43
C GLY A 415 -3.15 -11.01 14.37
N GLY A 416 -2.95 -11.57 13.18
CA GLY A 416 -2.32 -10.85 12.09
C GLY A 416 -2.28 -11.64 10.79
N ARG A 417 -1.96 -10.94 9.71
CA ARG A 417 -1.88 -11.50 8.37
C ARG A 417 -1.15 -10.57 7.40
N PHE A 418 -0.97 -10.99 6.16
CA PHE A 418 -0.56 -10.09 5.07
C PHE A 418 -1.59 -8.98 4.87
N SER A 419 -1.14 -7.80 4.51
CA SER A 419 -2.00 -6.69 4.11
C SER A 419 -1.92 -6.48 2.60
N GLY A 420 -3.06 -6.14 1.96
CA GLY A 420 -3.19 -5.97 0.52
C GLY A 420 -3.05 -7.27 -0.27
N ALA A 421 -2.50 -7.20 -1.48
CA ALA A 421 -2.36 -8.35 -2.39
C ALA A 421 -1.46 -9.49 -1.86
N GLY A 422 -0.66 -9.25 -0.82
CA GLY A 422 0.13 -10.26 -0.13
C GLY A 422 1.36 -10.78 -0.86
N PHE A 423 1.77 -10.19 -1.99
CA PHE A 423 2.99 -10.61 -2.71
C PHE A 423 4.26 -9.92 -2.21
N LYS A 424 4.14 -8.68 -1.72
CA LYS A 424 5.19 -7.83 -1.14
C LYS A 424 4.54 -6.78 -0.24
N GLY A 425 5.34 -5.96 0.43
CA GLY A 425 4.86 -4.87 1.27
C GLY A 425 4.87 -5.25 2.75
N CYS A 426 3.70 -5.35 3.38
CA CYS A 426 3.62 -5.46 4.83
C CYS A 426 2.70 -6.57 5.32
N CYS A 427 2.88 -6.91 6.60
CA CYS A 427 1.90 -7.59 7.43
C CYS A 427 1.21 -6.58 8.36
N MET A 428 -0.04 -6.86 8.71
CA MET A 428 -0.76 -6.17 9.78
C MET A 428 -0.94 -7.10 10.97
N ALA A 429 -0.92 -6.55 12.18
CA ALA A 429 -1.22 -7.27 13.41
C ALA A 429 -2.14 -6.43 14.30
N ILE A 430 -3.01 -7.12 15.03
CA ILE A 430 -3.80 -6.58 16.13
C ILE A 430 -3.06 -6.93 17.41
N ILE A 431 -2.60 -5.93 18.14
CA ILE A 431 -1.70 -6.10 19.27
C ILE A 431 -2.30 -5.57 20.59
N ASN A 432 -1.90 -6.17 21.70
CA ASN A 432 -2.10 -5.60 23.02
C ASN A 432 -1.14 -4.41 23.24
N PRO A 433 -1.64 -3.19 23.50
CA PRO A 433 -0.80 -2.01 23.73
C PRO A 433 0.22 -2.14 24.86
N GLU A 434 -0.06 -2.99 25.87
CA GLU A 434 0.85 -3.23 26.99
C GLU A 434 2.13 -3.97 26.57
N HIS A 435 2.10 -4.69 25.44
CA HIS A 435 3.23 -5.43 24.86
C HIS A 435 3.87 -4.72 23.67
N GLU A 436 3.49 -3.48 23.36
CA GLU A 436 3.90 -2.78 22.14
C GLU A 436 5.40 -2.79 21.92
N GLU A 437 6.19 -2.36 22.90
CA GLU A 437 7.65 -2.27 22.81
C GLU A 437 8.28 -3.65 22.60
N SER A 438 7.91 -4.63 23.41
CA SER A 438 8.42 -6.01 23.32
C SER A 438 8.05 -6.69 22.00
N ILE A 439 6.88 -6.40 21.42
CA ILE A 439 6.45 -6.89 20.11
C ILE A 439 7.35 -6.30 19.03
N LEU A 440 7.53 -4.97 19.01
CA LEU A 440 8.36 -4.30 18.01
C LEU A 440 9.79 -4.83 18.02
N GLU A 441 10.41 -4.91 19.20
CA GLU A 441 11.77 -5.44 19.37
C GLU A 441 11.90 -6.92 18.94
N THR A 442 10.93 -7.73 19.32
CA THR A 442 10.96 -9.17 19.00
C THR A 442 10.80 -9.41 17.51
N VAL A 443 9.82 -8.75 16.86
CA VAL A 443 9.58 -8.92 15.43
C VAL A 443 10.76 -8.42 14.63
N GLU A 444 11.33 -7.26 14.94
CA GLU A 444 12.52 -6.73 14.27
C GLU A 444 13.73 -7.66 14.42
N ARG A 445 14.05 -8.06 15.65
CA ARG A 445 15.18 -8.94 15.94
C ARG A 445 15.09 -10.27 15.18
N GLU A 446 13.96 -10.96 15.29
CA GLU A 446 13.80 -12.27 14.65
C GLU A 446 13.70 -12.15 13.12
N TYR A 447 13.11 -11.07 12.61
CA TYR A 447 13.04 -10.81 11.18
C TYR A 447 14.42 -10.49 10.58
N LEU A 448 15.18 -9.57 11.16
CA LEU A 448 16.52 -9.22 10.69
C LEU A 448 17.54 -10.34 10.89
N LYS A 449 17.33 -11.21 11.89
CA LYS A 449 18.09 -12.46 12.01
C LYS A 449 17.88 -13.39 10.83
N ALA A 450 16.64 -13.50 10.33
CA ALA A 450 16.30 -14.32 9.17
C ALA A 450 16.71 -13.66 7.84
N PHE A 451 16.59 -12.34 7.75
CA PHE A 451 16.88 -11.54 6.55
C PHE A 451 17.80 -10.34 6.86
N PRO A 452 19.11 -10.56 7.11
CA PRO A 452 20.04 -9.47 7.44
C PRO A 452 20.16 -8.39 6.36
N ASN A 453 19.88 -8.73 5.11
CA ASN A 453 19.87 -7.80 3.96
C ASN A 453 18.69 -6.82 3.97
N MET A 454 17.74 -6.97 4.89
CA MET A 454 16.63 -6.05 5.12
C MET A 454 16.92 -5.02 6.20
N GLU A 455 18.10 -5.05 6.82
CA GLU A 455 18.55 -3.98 7.72
C GLU A 455 18.50 -2.61 7.02
N GLY A 456 17.88 -1.63 7.65
CA GLY A 456 17.62 -0.29 7.10
C GLY A 456 16.51 -0.19 6.04
N LYS A 457 15.85 -1.30 5.71
CA LYS A 457 14.69 -1.34 4.80
C LYS A 457 13.42 -1.76 5.53
N TYR A 458 13.54 -2.68 6.48
CA TYR A 458 12.45 -3.05 7.38
C TYR A 458 11.99 -1.83 8.18
N SER A 459 10.70 -1.73 8.43
CA SER A 459 10.15 -0.75 9.37
C SER A 459 8.86 -1.27 10.00
N ALA A 460 8.61 -0.84 11.24
CA ALA A 460 7.40 -1.14 11.97
C ALA A 460 6.70 0.17 12.39
N HIS A 461 5.39 0.19 12.32
CA HIS A 461 4.58 1.36 12.64
C HIS A 461 3.36 0.97 13.45
N ILE A 462 3.10 1.73 14.50
CA ILE A 462 1.91 1.58 15.32
C ILE A 462 0.87 2.57 14.85
N CYS A 463 -0.33 2.06 14.60
CA CYS A 463 -1.47 2.80 14.10
C CYS A 463 -2.69 2.60 15.00
N ARG A 464 -3.66 3.49 14.85
CA ARG A 464 -4.98 3.41 15.47
C ARG A 464 -6.05 3.40 14.37
N THR A 465 -7.24 2.96 14.72
CA THR A 465 -8.40 3.10 13.85
C THR A 465 -8.73 4.57 13.61
N ALA A 466 -9.20 4.90 12.42
CA ALA A 466 -9.54 6.26 12.02
C ALA A 466 -10.88 6.32 11.28
N ASP A 467 -11.39 7.53 11.10
CA ASP A 467 -12.51 7.78 10.19
C ASP A 467 -12.03 7.66 8.73
N GLY A 468 -12.91 7.26 7.83
CA GLY A 468 -12.70 7.32 6.39
C GLY A 468 -12.53 8.76 5.90
N VAL A 469 -12.34 8.92 4.59
CA VAL A 469 -12.15 10.23 3.95
C VAL A 469 -13.37 11.12 4.19
N LYS A 470 -13.12 12.40 4.49
CA LYS A 470 -14.17 13.42 4.52
C LYS A 470 -14.38 13.96 3.11
N LEU A 471 -15.61 13.85 2.62
CA LEU A 471 -16.00 14.48 1.36
C LEU A 471 -16.10 15.98 1.53
N GLY A 472 -15.59 16.74 0.56
CA GLY A 472 -15.59 18.19 0.54
C GLY A 472 -16.93 18.80 0.13
#